data_391b4d1e0d7f27ac8233b6d73c145420
#
_entry.id   391b4d1e0d7f27ac8233b6d73c145420
#
_cell.length_a   1.000
_cell.length_b   1.000
_cell.length_c   1.000
_cell.angle_alpha   90.00
_cell.angle_beta   90.00
_cell.angle_gamma   90.00
#
_symmetry.space_group_name_H-M   'P 1'
#
loop_
_entity.id
_entity.type
_entity.pdbx_description
1 polymer ?
#
loop_
_entity_poly.entity_id
_entity_poly.type
_entity_poly.pdbx_seq_one_letter_code
_entity_poly.pdbx_strand_id
1 'polypeptide(L)'
;MAHTKISGEVIGIDLGTTYSCVAVARKGRNVEIIANDQGNRTTPSYVAFSPASAGSERLIGEAAKNQATLNPGRTIFDAKRLIGKKFDDPEVQKDLKYLPYPVVESDGRPCVEMDVNGQLKTFTPEELSAMVLVKMKETAEAYLGKQVKHAVVTVPAYFNDLQRQATKDAGTIAGLDVLRIINEPTAGALAYGLNQDSRRKRNILVYDLGGGTFDVSVLNIDKDEFRVLATGGDTHLGGGDFDQRVMKYFVDMIKRKYKKDVSKDRKALGKLRRECERAKRVLSSQTQVRVEIDSFIQGMDFSEPLTRARFEDLNSDLFERTLEVVKSTMEDANVEKDEIDEIVLVGGSTRIPKVTEMLKKAFNGKEPSKGINPDEAVAYGAAVQGAMLSSDQEGEFVGVVLVDVTPLSLGVQALGGLMSVVMPRNTVIPRKITRGRYTTFADQQTSMFIQVFQGERPLTMDCIHLGSFVLGDIAPAPRYVYKYMSHVILINDVIKCSTT
;
A
#
# COMPACT_ATOMS: atom_id res chain seq x y z
N MET A 1 -23.36 -12.90 7.12
CA MET A 1 -23.55 -14.07 6.24
C MET A 1 -22.42 -15.03 6.54
N ALA A 2 -22.71 -16.31 6.80
CA ALA A 2 -21.65 -17.32 6.93
C ALA A 2 -20.94 -17.43 5.57
N HIS A 3 -19.65 -17.07 5.51
CA HIS A 3 -18.87 -17.32 4.31
C HIS A 3 -18.75 -18.83 4.12
N THR A 4 -19.07 -19.31 2.93
CA THR A 4 -18.76 -20.69 2.57
C THR A 4 -17.25 -20.84 2.65
N LYS A 5 -16.77 -21.61 3.63
CA LYS A 5 -15.35 -21.89 3.78
C LYS A 5 -14.82 -22.61 2.54
N ILE A 6 -13.64 -22.28 2.12
CA ILE A 6 -13.00 -22.81 0.91
C ILE A 6 -12.04 -23.92 1.31
N SER A 7 -12.08 -25.05 0.59
CA SER A 7 -11.10 -26.13 0.77
C SER A 7 -9.80 -25.79 0.05
N GLY A 8 -8.67 -26.10 0.65
CA GLY A 8 -7.34 -25.92 0.13
C GLY A 8 -6.53 -24.87 0.88
N GLU A 9 -5.24 -24.79 0.56
CA GLU A 9 -4.33 -23.82 1.15
C GLU A 9 -4.64 -22.41 0.66
N VAL A 10 -4.66 -21.48 1.61
CA VAL A 10 -4.75 -20.04 1.34
C VAL A 10 -3.44 -19.39 1.80
N ILE A 11 -2.74 -18.76 0.89
CA ILE A 11 -1.52 -18.01 1.20
C ILE A 11 -1.83 -16.56 1.55
N GLY A 12 -1.01 -15.97 2.43
CA GLY A 12 -1.01 -14.55 2.71
C GLY A 12 0.12 -13.87 1.94
N ILE A 13 -0.19 -12.83 1.19
CA ILE A 13 0.81 -12.08 0.42
C ILE A 13 0.79 -10.62 0.86
N ASP A 14 1.93 -10.14 1.31
CA ASP A 14 2.24 -8.71 1.36
C ASP A 14 2.80 -8.29 0.01
N LEU A 15 2.01 -7.57 -0.78
CA LEU A 15 2.44 -6.98 -2.03
C LEU A 15 2.98 -5.56 -1.77
N GLY A 16 4.21 -5.46 -1.29
CA GLY A 16 4.81 -4.18 -0.93
C GLY A 16 5.34 -3.38 -2.12
N THR A 17 5.51 -2.07 -1.95
CA THR A 17 6.07 -1.17 -2.99
C THR A 17 7.48 -1.55 -3.37
N THR A 18 8.32 -1.88 -2.40
CA THR A 18 9.75 -2.20 -2.59
C THR A 18 10.06 -3.68 -2.47
N TYR A 19 9.41 -4.35 -1.53
CA TYR A 19 9.57 -5.79 -1.25
C TYR A 19 8.21 -6.41 -1.01
N SER A 20 8.05 -7.63 -1.47
CA SER A 20 6.89 -8.48 -1.21
C SER A 20 7.28 -9.68 -0.35
N CYS A 21 6.32 -10.20 0.41
CA CYS A 21 6.52 -11.31 1.31
C CYS A 21 5.34 -12.29 1.19
N VAL A 22 5.59 -13.60 1.31
CA VAL A 22 4.55 -14.62 1.27
C VAL A 22 4.63 -15.50 2.51
N ALA A 23 3.48 -15.85 3.06
CA ALA A 23 3.33 -16.67 4.24
C ALA A 23 2.19 -17.69 4.09
N VAL A 24 2.26 -18.76 4.87
CA VAL A 24 1.20 -19.75 4.98
C VAL A 24 0.94 -20.09 6.45
N ALA A 25 -0.33 -20.20 6.82
CA ALA A 25 -0.69 -20.70 8.13
C ALA A 25 -0.58 -22.22 8.18
N ARG A 26 -0.12 -22.73 9.33
CA ARG A 26 0.03 -24.16 9.61
C ARG A 26 -0.81 -24.55 10.82
N LYS A 27 -0.94 -25.83 11.06
CA LYS A 27 -1.63 -26.37 12.26
C LYS A 27 -0.96 -25.85 13.55
N GLY A 28 -1.72 -25.65 14.59
CA GLY A 28 -1.23 -25.17 15.90
C GLY A 28 -1.05 -23.66 15.99
N ARG A 29 -1.82 -22.87 15.23
CA ARG A 29 -1.70 -21.38 15.17
C ARG A 29 -0.32 -20.89 14.72
N ASN A 30 0.46 -21.73 14.06
CA ASN A 30 1.76 -21.37 13.54
C ASN A 30 1.64 -20.78 12.12
N VAL A 31 2.39 -19.71 11.85
CA VAL A 31 2.49 -19.12 10.51
C VAL A 31 3.94 -19.14 10.07
N GLU A 32 4.18 -19.62 8.89
CA GLU A 32 5.51 -19.72 8.29
C GLU A 32 5.67 -18.67 7.18
N ILE A 33 6.70 -17.86 7.31
CA ILE A 33 7.16 -16.97 6.24
C ILE A 33 8.01 -17.80 5.28
N ILE A 34 7.61 -17.84 4.02
CA ILE A 34 8.24 -18.69 3.01
C ILE A 34 9.43 -17.93 2.40
N ALA A 35 10.61 -18.55 2.46
CA ALA A 35 11.79 -18.01 1.79
C ALA A 35 11.74 -18.27 0.27
N ASN A 36 12.23 -17.31 -0.51
CA ASN A 36 12.35 -17.45 -1.96
C ASN A 36 13.53 -18.37 -2.36
N ASP A 37 13.73 -18.55 -3.65
CA ASP A 37 14.80 -19.36 -4.25
C ASP A 37 16.22 -18.89 -3.91
N GLN A 38 16.39 -17.67 -3.40
CA GLN A 38 17.65 -17.12 -2.91
C GLN A 38 17.81 -17.26 -1.38
N GLY A 39 16.84 -17.87 -0.70
CA GLY A 39 16.81 -18.01 0.76
C GLY A 39 16.36 -16.74 1.51
N ASN A 40 15.91 -15.71 0.80
CA ASN A 40 15.41 -14.48 1.41
C ASN A 40 13.91 -14.59 1.75
N ARG A 41 13.51 -14.07 2.91
CA ARG A 41 12.12 -14.07 3.37
C ARG A 41 11.27 -12.95 2.75
N THR A 42 11.92 -11.99 2.09
CA THR A 42 11.29 -10.94 1.28
C THR A 42 11.87 -10.95 -0.12
N THR A 43 11.07 -10.62 -1.11
CA THR A 43 11.45 -10.58 -2.53
C THR A 43 11.28 -9.15 -3.04
N PRO A 44 12.27 -8.55 -3.73
CA PRO A 44 12.11 -7.22 -4.33
C PRO A 44 10.92 -7.19 -5.30
N SER A 45 10.09 -6.15 -5.20
CA SER A 45 8.96 -5.91 -6.12
C SER A 45 9.47 -5.29 -7.44
N TYR A 46 10.37 -6.01 -8.10
CA TYR A 46 11.07 -5.61 -9.32
C TYR A 46 10.77 -6.57 -10.46
N VAL A 47 10.54 -6.01 -11.64
CA VAL A 47 10.36 -6.74 -12.90
C VAL A 47 11.32 -6.17 -13.93
N ALA A 48 12.02 -7.03 -14.67
CA ALA A 48 12.90 -6.56 -15.71
C ALA A 48 12.78 -7.44 -16.96
N PHE A 49 13.08 -6.83 -18.09
CA PHE A 49 13.14 -7.50 -19.39
C PHE A 49 14.56 -7.44 -19.93
N SER A 50 15.18 -8.58 -20.16
CA SER A 50 16.51 -8.63 -20.76
C SER A 50 16.48 -8.11 -22.20
N PRO A 51 17.58 -7.58 -22.75
CA PRO A 51 17.65 -7.17 -24.15
C PRO A 51 17.37 -8.35 -25.10
N ALA A 52 16.83 -8.07 -26.28
CA ALA A 52 16.56 -9.09 -27.31
C ALA A 52 17.81 -9.93 -27.66
N SER A 53 19.00 -9.33 -27.63
CA SER A 53 20.30 -10.02 -27.82
C SER A 53 20.62 -11.05 -26.72
N ALA A 54 19.95 -10.98 -25.57
CA ALA A 54 20.13 -11.91 -24.45
C ALA A 54 18.92 -12.84 -24.23
N GLY A 55 18.06 -13.03 -25.26
CA GLY A 55 16.95 -13.97 -25.25
C GLY A 55 15.63 -13.42 -24.68
N SER A 56 15.52 -12.11 -24.41
CA SER A 56 14.30 -11.43 -23.90
C SER A 56 13.61 -12.14 -22.74
N GLU A 57 14.37 -12.57 -21.78
CA GLU A 57 13.87 -13.21 -20.57
C GLU A 57 13.22 -12.17 -19.63
N ARG A 58 12.12 -12.55 -19.00
CA ARG A 58 11.50 -11.77 -17.92
C ARG A 58 12.11 -12.19 -16.60
N LEU A 59 12.70 -11.24 -15.89
CA LEU A 59 13.30 -11.43 -14.59
C LEU A 59 12.41 -10.78 -13.51
N ILE A 60 12.29 -11.41 -12.35
CA ILE A 60 11.50 -10.91 -11.22
C ILE A 60 12.33 -11.03 -9.93
N GLY A 61 12.10 -10.13 -8.99
CA GLY A 61 12.73 -10.16 -7.68
C GLY A 61 14.22 -9.75 -7.73
N GLU A 62 15.07 -10.50 -7.05
CA GLU A 62 16.52 -10.23 -6.95
C GLU A 62 17.19 -10.19 -8.30
N ALA A 63 16.85 -11.11 -9.20
CA ALA A 63 17.42 -11.16 -10.55
C ALA A 63 17.15 -9.86 -11.32
N ALA A 64 15.92 -9.33 -11.22
CA ALA A 64 15.54 -8.04 -11.81
C ALA A 64 16.27 -6.87 -11.12
N LYS A 65 16.32 -6.85 -9.79
CA LYS A 65 16.97 -5.77 -9.01
C LYS A 65 18.48 -5.72 -9.26
N ASN A 66 19.14 -6.87 -9.34
CA ASN A 66 20.58 -6.95 -9.53
C ASN A 66 21.06 -6.36 -10.87
N GLN A 67 20.24 -6.45 -11.92
CA GLN A 67 20.57 -5.87 -13.23
C GLN A 67 20.15 -4.40 -13.39
N ALA A 68 19.41 -3.82 -12.44
CA ALA A 68 18.80 -2.50 -12.56
C ALA A 68 19.81 -1.39 -12.92
N THR A 69 21.04 -1.46 -12.42
CA THR A 69 22.08 -0.45 -12.72
C THR A 69 22.65 -0.58 -14.13
N LEU A 70 22.62 -1.78 -14.71
CA LEU A 70 23.11 -2.05 -16.07
C LEU A 70 22.02 -1.78 -17.11
N ASN A 71 20.77 -2.01 -16.74
CA ASN A 71 19.60 -1.93 -17.61
C ASN A 71 18.46 -1.11 -16.98
N PRO A 72 18.69 0.15 -16.57
CA PRO A 72 17.73 0.94 -15.82
C PRO A 72 16.44 1.23 -16.59
N GLY A 73 16.52 1.41 -17.91
CA GLY A 73 15.35 1.69 -18.76
C GLY A 73 14.44 0.48 -18.99
N ARG A 74 14.87 -0.73 -18.60
CA ARG A 74 14.10 -1.97 -18.76
C ARG A 74 13.89 -2.70 -17.44
N THR A 75 14.10 -2.01 -16.32
CA THR A 75 13.87 -2.53 -14.97
C THR A 75 12.84 -1.67 -14.27
N ILE A 76 11.71 -2.28 -13.99
CA ILE A 76 10.52 -1.64 -13.44
C ILE A 76 10.47 -1.92 -11.93
N PHE A 77 10.20 -0.89 -11.17
CA PHE A 77 9.97 -0.92 -9.73
C PHE A 77 8.94 0.17 -9.37
N ASP A 78 8.47 0.21 -8.15
CA ASP A 78 7.45 1.17 -7.68
C ASP A 78 6.11 1.11 -8.46
N ALA A 79 5.78 -0.03 -9.13
CA ALA A 79 4.52 -0.20 -9.85
C ALA A 79 3.30 0.04 -8.93
N LYS A 80 3.41 -0.27 -7.63
CA LYS A 80 2.37 -0.01 -6.63
C LYS A 80 2.04 1.48 -6.46
N ARG A 81 2.95 2.40 -6.80
CA ARG A 81 2.69 3.86 -6.80
C ARG A 81 1.82 4.30 -7.98
N LEU A 82 1.73 3.48 -9.03
CA LEU A 82 0.97 3.77 -10.25
C LEU A 82 -0.39 3.05 -10.29
N ILE A 83 -0.53 1.95 -9.54
CA ILE A 83 -1.70 1.06 -9.58
C ILE A 83 -2.99 1.80 -9.19
N GLY A 84 -4.03 1.63 -10.00
CA GLY A 84 -5.35 2.23 -9.76
C GLY A 84 -5.41 3.76 -9.83
N LYS A 85 -4.34 4.42 -10.31
CA LYS A 85 -4.27 5.88 -10.49
C LYS A 85 -4.52 6.30 -11.93
N LYS A 86 -4.92 7.56 -12.10
CA LYS A 86 -4.98 8.20 -13.42
C LYS A 86 -3.61 8.73 -13.84
N PHE A 87 -3.38 8.85 -15.14
CA PHE A 87 -2.11 9.37 -15.66
C PHE A 87 -1.88 10.84 -15.25
N ASP A 88 -2.93 11.66 -15.24
CA ASP A 88 -2.89 13.08 -14.87
C ASP A 88 -2.86 13.34 -13.35
N ASP A 89 -2.90 12.29 -12.52
CA ASP A 89 -2.76 12.43 -11.07
C ASP A 89 -1.45 13.17 -10.71
N PRO A 90 -1.50 14.25 -9.91
CA PRO A 90 -0.32 15.05 -9.55
C PRO A 90 0.81 14.23 -8.94
N GLU A 91 0.51 13.19 -8.14
CA GLU A 91 1.53 12.31 -7.54
C GLU A 91 2.19 11.44 -8.61
N VAL A 92 1.40 10.91 -9.56
CA VAL A 92 1.94 10.17 -10.72
C VAL A 92 2.87 11.07 -11.52
N GLN A 93 2.45 12.29 -11.88
CA GLN A 93 3.25 13.25 -12.65
C GLN A 93 4.56 13.66 -11.93
N LYS A 94 4.55 13.64 -10.60
CA LYS A 94 5.74 13.87 -9.79
C LYS A 94 6.70 12.67 -9.84
N ASP A 95 6.18 11.46 -9.74
CA ASP A 95 6.98 10.22 -9.77
C ASP A 95 7.63 10.00 -11.14
N LEU A 96 6.95 10.32 -12.25
CA LEU A 96 7.49 10.17 -13.62
C LEU A 96 8.85 10.85 -13.80
N LYS A 97 9.15 11.89 -13.04
CA LYS A 97 10.43 12.63 -13.09
C LYS A 97 11.61 11.80 -12.58
N TYR A 98 11.35 10.78 -11.79
CA TYR A 98 12.36 9.97 -11.10
C TYR A 98 12.44 8.53 -11.62
N LEU A 99 11.44 8.10 -12.42
CA LEU A 99 11.44 6.75 -12.98
C LEU A 99 12.40 6.66 -14.17
N PRO A 100 13.30 5.66 -14.20
CA PRO A 100 14.27 5.52 -15.28
C PRO A 100 13.70 4.87 -16.54
N TYR A 101 12.52 4.27 -16.46
CA TYR A 101 11.80 3.61 -17.56
C TYR A 101 10.67 4.50 -18.10
N PRO A 102 10.26 4.32 -19.36
CA PRO A 102 9.19 5.11 -19.95
C PRO A 102 7.82 4.72 -19.40
N VAL A 103 7.06 5.73 -18.99
CA VAL A 103 5.64 5.59 -18.62
C VAL A 103 4.84 6.48 -19.56
N VAL A 104 3.83 5.90 -20.19
CA VAL A 104 2.96 6.53 -21.17
C VAL A 104 1.51 6.52 -20.71
N GLU A 105 0.72 7.41 -21.25
CA GLU A 105 -0.73 7.38 -21.06
C GLU A 105 -1.38 6.33 -21.99
N SER A 106 -2.20 5.47 -21.42
CA SER A 106 -3.06 4.57 -22.18
C SER A 106 -4.44 4.50 -21.51
N ASP A 107 -5.49 4.90 -22.21
CA ASP A 107 -6.86 4.98 -21.70
C ASP A 107 -6.98 5.75 -20.37
N GLY A 108 -6.27 6.88 -20.26
CA GLY A 108 -6.24 7.72 -19.06
C GLY A 108 -5.44 7.15 -17.88
N ARG A 109 -4.72 6.01 -18.06
CA ARG A 109 -3.95 5.31 -17.03
C ARG A 109 -2.44 5.39 -17.30
N PRO A 110 -1.59 5.41 -16.27
CA PRO A 110 -0.15 5.30 -16.43
C PRO A 110 0.23 3.86 -16.79
N CYS A 111 0.85 3.65 -17.94
CA CYS A 111 1.31 2.35 -18.41
C CYS A 111 2.81 2.39 -18.73
N VAL A 112 3.51 1.30 -18.49
CA VAL A 112 4.94 1.20 -18.79
C VAL A 112 5.13 0.67 -20.20
N GLU A 113 5.84 1.43 -21.02
CA GLU A 113 6.17 1.03 -22.38
C GLU A 113 7.55 0.34 -22.42
N MET A 114 7.60 -0.83 -23.03
CA MET A 114 8.81 -1.66 -23.02
C MET A 114 8.98 -2.40 -24.35
N ASP A 115 10.20 -2.40 -24.89
CA ASP A 115 10.54 -3.25 -26.00
C ASP A 115 10.78 -4.70 -25.50
N VAL A 116 9.94 -5.61 -25.96
CA VAL A 116 10.04 -7.05 -25.68
C VAL A 116 10.18 -7.80 -27.01
N ASN A 117 11.32 -8.42 -27.25
CA ASN A 117 11.62 -9.15 -28.50
C ASN A 117 11.56 -8.26 -29.77
N GLY A 118 11.96 -6.99 -29.67
CA GLY A 118 11.89 -6.06 -30.80
C GLY A 118 10.48 -5.55 -31.09
N GLN A 119 9.52 -5.85 -30.24
CA GLN A 119 8.15 -5.32 -30.26
C GLN A 119 7.91 -4.42 -29.07
N LEU A 120 7.44 -3.22 -29.32
CA LEU A 120 7.02 -2.29 -28.28
C LEU A 120 5.73 -2.80 -27.65
N LYS A 121 5.75 -3.06 -26.33
CA LYS A 121 4.59 -3.51 -25.55
C LYS A 121 4.33 -2.54 -24.42
N THR A 122 3.06 -2.35 -24.13
CA THR A 122 2.58 -1.54 -23.02
C THR A 122 2.05 -2.45 -21.92
N PHE A 123 2.51 -2.22 -20.69
CA PHE A 123 2.11 -2.98 -19.51
C PHE A 123 1.38 -2.05 -18.53
N THR A 124 0.24 -2.49 -18.04
CA THR A 124 -0.47 -1.81 -16.95
C THR A 124 0.23 -2.06 -15.61
N PRO A 125 0.06 -1.22 -14.59
CA PRO A 125 0.56 -1.48 -13.24
C PRO A 125 0.03 -2.78 -12.64
N GLU A 126 -1.21 -3.18 -13.00
CA GLU A 126 -1.84 -4.43 -12.62
C GLU A 126 -1.08 -5.64 -13.19
N GLU A 127 -0.71 -5.61 -14.46
CA GLU A 127 0.08 -6.67 -15.11
C GLU A 127 1.48 -6.78 -14.49
N LEU A 128 2.14 -5.66 -14.18
CA LEU A 128 3.44 -5.64 -13.52
C LEU A 128 3.37 -6.17 -12.09
N SER A 129 2.32 -5.79 -11.35
CA SER A 129 2.06 -6.32 -10.01
C SER A 129 1.72 -7.82 -10.05
N ALA A 130 0.98 -8.25 -11.08
CA ALA A 130 0.69 -9.67 -11.30
C ALA A 130 1.96 -10.50 -11.50
N MET A 131 2.96 -9.98 -12.20
CA MET A 131 4.25 -10.68 -12.36
C MET A 131 4.94 -10.92 -11.02
N VAL A 132 4.87 -9.95 -10.09
CA VAL A 132 5.39 -10.12 -8.72
C VAL A 132 4.55 -11.15 -7.96
N LEU A 133 3.20 -11.08 -8.06
CA LEU A 133 2.29 -12.06 -7.43
C LEU A 133 2.51 -13.48 -7.95
N VAL A 134 2.80 -13.67 -9.25
CA VAL A 134 3.19 -14.97 -9.81
C VAL A 134 4.44 -15.50 -9.11
N LYS A 135 5.48 -14.65 -8.90
CA LYS A 135 6.68 -15.07 -8.17
C LYS A 135 6.38 -15.47 -6.73
N MET A 136 5.47 -14.76 -6.03
CA MET A 136 5.04 -15.13 -4.69
C MET A 136 4.29 -16.47 -4.68
N LYS A 137 3.41 -16.69 -5.66
CA LYS A 137 2.70 -17.94 -5.87
C LYS A 137 3.68 -19.10 -6.13
N GLU A 138 4.59 -18.96 -7.08
CA GLU A 138 5.62 -19.97 -7.40
C GLU A 138 6.50 -20.31 -6.17
N THR A 139 6.88 -19.29 -5.39
CA THR A 139 7.63 -19.47 -4.13
C THR A 139 6.83 -20.32 -3.14
N ALA A 140 5.54 -20.04 -2.99
CA ALA A 140 4.65 -20.83 -2.12
C ALA A 140 4.42 -22.24 -2.64
N GLU A 141 4.20 -22.42 -3.94
CA GLU A 141 4.00 -23.72 -4.57
C GLU A 141 5.24 -24.62 -4.45
N ALA A 142 6.43 -24.06 -4.66
CA ALA A 142 7.70 -24.78 -4.47
C ALA A 142 7.87 -25.26 -3.02
N TYR A 143 7.54 -24.42 -2.05
CA TYR A 143 7.59 -24.77 -0.63
C TYR A 143 6.55 -25.80 -0.23
N LEU A 144 5.32 -25.66 -0.72
CA LEU A 144 4.18 -26.53 -0.38
C LEU A 144 4.17 -27.86 -1.12
N GLY A 145 4.87 -27.96 -2.25
CA GLY A 145 4.88 -29.11 -3.15
C GLY A 145 3.54 -29.35 -3.87
N LYS A 146 2.70 -28.30 -3.95
CA LYS A 146 1.36 -28.36 -4.59
C LYS A 146 0.95 -26.99 -5.15
N GLN A 147 -0.01 -27.01 -6.07
CA GLN A 147 -0.57 -25.78 -6.64
C GLN A 147 -1.34 -24.97 -5.59
N VAL A 148 -1.22 -23.64 -5.69
CA VAL A 148 -1.93 -22.66 -4.87
C VAL A 148 -2.89 -21.88 -5.75
N LYS A 149 -4.16 -21.83 -5.35
CA LYS A 149 -5.22 -21.12 -6.06
C LYS A 149 -5.72 -19.88 -5.30
N HIS A 150 -5.68 -19.91 -3.98
CA HIS A 150 -6.33 -18.93 -3.13
C HIS A 150 -5.30 -18.09 -2.37
N ALA A 151 -5.55 -16.78 -2.30
CA ALA A 151 -4.71 -15.86 -1.56
C ALA A 151 -5.52 -14.80 -0.81
N VAL A 152 -4.95 -14.30 0.27
CA VAL A 152 -5.27 -13.00 0.86
C VAL A 152 -4.12 -12.06 0.51
N VAL A 153 -4.45 -10.91 -0.08
CA VAL A 153 -3.46 -9.91 -0.51
C VAL A 153 -3.64 -8.64 0.31
N THR A 154 -2.55 -7.99 0.69
CA THR A 154 -2.60 -6.77 1.48
C THR A 154 -2.50 -5.51 0.64
N VAL A 155 -3.08 -4.44 1.16
CA VAL A 155 -2.97 -3.09 0.60
C VAL A 155 -2.77 -2.08 1.74
N PRO A 156 -2.16 -0.92 1.47
CA PRO A 156 -2.16 0.18 2.41
C PRO A 156 -3.58 0.52 2.87
N ALA A 157 -3.73 0.86 4.16
CA ALA A 157 -5.06 1.14 4.69
C ALA A 157 -5.73 2.32 3.98
N TYR A 158 -4.94 3.31 3.55
CA TYR A 158 -5.43 4.53 2.88
C TYR A 158 -5.62 4.39 1.36
N PHE A 159 -5.47 3.16 0.80
CA PHE A 159 -5.82 2.90 -0.60
C PHE A 159 -7.32 3.13 -0.82
N ASN A 160 -7.64 3.82 -1.91
CA ASN A 160 -9.01 4.00 -2.38
C ASN A 160 -9.56 2.72 -3.04
N ASP A 161 -10.85 2.72 -3.35
CA ASP A 161 -11.53 1.56 -3.93
C ASP A 161 -10.95 1.15 -5.30
N LEU A 162 -10.56 2.11 -6.15
CA LEU A 162 -9.95 1.81 -7.46
C LEU A 162 -8.59 1.09 -7.30
N GLN A 163 -7.77 1.51 -6.33
CA GLN A 163 -6.47 0.88 -6.05
C GLN A 163 -6.65 -0.53 -5.46
N ARG A 164 -7.66 -0.73 -4.60
CA ARG A 164 -8.02 -2.04 -4.05
C ARG A 164 -8.49 -2.99 -5.15
N GLN A 165 -9.39 -2.53 -6.03
CA GLN A 165 -9.85 -3.33 -7.15
C GLN A 165 -8.70 -3.67 -8.11
N ALA A 166 -7.85 -2.70 -8.47
CA ALA A 166 -6.69 -2.92 -9.32
C ALA A 166 -5.69 -3.95 -8.70
N THR A 167 -5.53 -3.94 -7.37
CA THR A 167 -4.73 -4.98 -6.68
C THR A 167 -5.38 -6.35 -6.77
N LYS A 168 -6.71 -6.43 -6.65
CA LYS A 168 -7.46 -7.67 -6.82
C LYS A 168 -7.37 -8.19 -8.27
N ASP A 169 -7.46 -7.30 -9.24
CA ASP A 169 -7.31 -7.62 -10.67
C ASP A 169 -5.91 -8.17 -10.98
N ALA A 170 -4.86 -7.58 -10.37
CA ALA A 170 -3.50 -8.10 -10.47
C ALA A 170 -3.41 -9.56 -9.96
N GLY A 171 -4.09 -9.88 -8.86
CA GLY A 171 -4.20 -11.25 -8.35
C GLY A 171 -4.88 -12.19 -9.34
N THR A 172 -5.96 -11.75 -9.97
CA THR A 172 -6.68 -12.52 -11.00
C THR A 172 -5.79 -12.76 -12.23
N ILE A 173 -5.06 -11.76 -12.69
CA ILE A 173 -4.08 -11.88 -13.80
C ILE A 173 -2.97 -12.87 -13.43
N ALA A 174 -2.55 -12.92 -12.16
CA ALA A 174 -1.58 -13.88 -11.64
C ALA A 174 -2.13 -15.32 -11.51
N GLY A 175 -3.41 -15.53 -11.81
CA GLY A 175 -4.08 -16.82 -11.66
C GLY A 175 -4.33 -17.18 -10.19
N LEU A 176 -4.57 -16.19 -9.34
CA LEU A 176 -4.97 -16.32 -7.95
C LEU A 176 -6.44 -15.91 -7.80
N ASP A 177 -7.18 -16.68 -7.03
CA ASP A 177 -8.47 -16.26 -6.49
C ASP A 177 -8.21 -15.47 -5.20
N VAL A 178 -8.31 -14.15 -5.28
CA VAL A 178 -8.11 -13.25 -4.15
C VAL A 178 -9.37 -13.23 -3.29
N LEU A 179 -9.37 -14.04 -2.24
CA LEU A 179 -10.50 -14.22 -1.34
C LEU A 179 -10.82 -12.95 -0.55
N ARG A 180 -9.78 -12.21 -0.19
CA ARG A 180 -9.91 -10.96 0.56
C ARG A 180 -8.72 -10.05 0.28
N ILE A 181 -9.00 -8.76 0.20
CA ILE A 181 -8.02 -7.68 0.39
C ILE A 181 -8.06 -7.28 1.87
N ILE A 182 -6.91 -7.15 2.53
CA ILE A 182 -6.80 -6.74 3.94
C ILE A 182 -5.84 -5.56 4.05
N ASN A 183 -6.12 -4.65 4.98
CA ASN A 183 -5.24 -3.50 5.24
C ASN A 183 -3.92 -3.93 5.90
N GLU A 184 -2.80 -3.38 5.44
CA GLU A 184 -1.44 -3.69 5.95
C GLU A 184 -1.32 -3.51 7.46
N PRO A 185 -1.72 -2.37 8.08
CA PRO A 185 -1.63 -2.23 9.53
C PRO A 185 -2.60 -3.15 10.28
N THR A 186 -3.74 -3.50 9.69
CA THR A 186 -4.66 -4.48 10.28
C THR A 186 -4.06 -5.89 10.29
N ALA A 187 -3.39 -6.28 9.20
CA ALA A 187 -2.65 -7.54 9.14
C ALA A 187 -1.49 -7.54 10.16
N GLY A 188 -0.75 -6.44 10.28
CA GLY A 188 0.29 -6.28 11.30
C GLY A 188 -0.25 -6.42 12.74
N ALA A 189 -1.43 -5.87 13.00
CA ALA A 189 -2.11 -6.01 14.30
C ALA A 189 -2.49 -7.46 14.61
N LEU A 190 -3.03 -8.19 13.62
CA LEU A 190 -3.34 -9.63 13.77
C LEU A 190 -2.09 -10.44 14.11
N ALA A 191 -1.00 -10.20 13.38
CA ALA A 191 0.27 -10.87 13.64
C ALA A 191 0.80 -10.60 15.04
N TYR A 192 0.71 -9.35 15.51
CA TYR A 192 1.16 -8.95 16.83
C TYR A 192 0.26 -9.52 17.93
N GLY A 193 -1.05 -9.32 17.81
CA GLY A 193 -2.01 -9.69 18.86
C GLY A 193 -2.09 -11.19 19.14
N LEU A 194 -1.95 -12.02 18.09
CA LEU A 194 -1.97 -13.48 18.23
C LEU A 194 -0.69 -14.05 18.86
N ASN A 195 0.42 -13.32 18.83
CA ASN A 195 1.67 -13.69 19.49
C ASN A 195 1.73 -13.27 20.97
N GLN A 196 0.67 -12.64 21.49
CA GLN A 196 0.62 -12.17 22.87
C GLN A 196 -0.40 -12.97 23.69
N ASP A 197 0.02 -13.49 24.83
CA ASP A 197 -0.83 -14.27 25.77
C ASP A 197 -1.82 -13.41 26.58
N SER A 198 -1.95 -12.13 26.28
CA SER A 198 -2.73 -11.19 27.07
C SER A 198 -4.22 -11.27 26.73
N ARG A 199 -5.03 -11.71 27.69
CA ARG A 199 -6.51 -11.64 27.62
C ARG A 199 -7.08 -10.27 28.01
N ARG A 200 -6.22 -9.27 28.27
CA ARG A 200 -6.63 -7.94 28.69
C ARG A 200 -7.00 -7.09 27.50
N LYS A 201 -8.09 -6.31 27.62
CA LYS A 201 -8.45 -5.28 26.66
C LYS A 201 -7.35 -4.21 26.59
N ARG A 202 -6.92 -3.83 25.37
CA ARG A 202 -5.85 -2.87 25.14
C ARG A 202 -6.05 -2.11 23.84
N ASN A 203 -5.61 -0.86 23.83
CA ASN A 203 -5.53 -0.06 22.61
C ASN A 203 -4.12 -0.11 22.07
N ILE A 204 -3.98 -0.45 20.80
CA ILE A 204 -2.69 -0.45 20.11
C ILE A 204 -2.68 0.57 19.00
N LEU A 205 -1.53 1.20 18.79
CA LEU A 205 -1.25 2.02 17.62
C LEU A 205 -0.31 1.25 16.72
N VAL A 206 -0.74 0.94 15.51
CA VAL A 206 0.10 0.36 14.46
C VAL A 206 0.63 1.49 13.60
N TYR A 207 1.95 1.59 13.52
CA TYR A 207 2.68 2.55 12.73
C TYR A 207 3.40 1.79 11.61
N ASP A 208 2.86 1.86 10.41
CA ASP A 208 3.37 1.14 9.24
C ASP A 208 4.06 2.12 8.29
N LEU A 209 5.40 2.09 8.28
CA LEU A 209 6.23 2.87 7.38
C LEU A 209 6.98 1.94 6.43
N GLY A 210 6.41 1.77 5.26
CA GLY A 210 6.93 0.94 4.19
C GLY A 210 7.96 1.62 3.29
N GLY A 211 8.12 1.08 2.10
CA GLY A 211 9.00 1.66 1.07
C GLY A 211 8.38 2.83 0.32
N GLY A 212 7.07 2.86 0.15
CA GLY A 212 6.36 3.87 -0.65
C GLY A 212 5.15 4.48 0.01
N THR A 213 4.64 3.88 1.08
CA THR A 213 3.41 4.27 1.79
C THR A 213 3.66 4.36 3.28
N PHE A 214 2.84 5.16 3.93
CA PHE A 214 2.78 5.29 5.38
C PHE A 214 1.33 5.18 5.84
N ASP A 215 1.05 4.27 6.77
CA ASP A 215 -0.26 4.07 7.35
C ASP A 215 -0.20 4.04 8.88
N VAL A 216 -1.24 4.54 9.50
CA VAL A 216 -1.45 4.47 10.95
C VAL A 216 -2.84 3.91 11.20
N SER A 217 -2.95 2.94 12.10
CA SER A 217 -4.23 2.48 12.59
C SER A 217 -4.24 2.42 14.10
N VAL A 218 -5.34 2.87 14.70
CA VAL A 218 -5.62 2.69 16.13
C VAL A 218 -6.63 1.56 16.26
N LEU A 219 -6.28 0.54 17.00
CA LEU A 219 -7.13 -0.65 17.20
C LEU A 219 -7.36 -0.89 18.69
N ASN A 220 -8.52 -1.44 18.98
CA ASN A 220 -8.81 -2.06 20.25
C ASN A 220 -8.76 -3.58 20.10
N ILE A 221 -8.00 -4.26 20.94
CA ILE A 221 -7.93 -5.72 21.00
C ILE A 221 -8.57 -6.16 22.32
N ASP A 222 -9.61 -7.00 22.21
CA ASP A 222 -10.24 -7.63 23.37
C ASP A 222 -10.30 -9.14 23.14
N LYS A 223 -9.39 -9.88 23.76
CA LYS A 223 -9.19 -11.32 23.51
C LYS A 223 -8.87 -11.57 22.03
N ASP A 224 -9.77 -12.26 21.34
CA ASP A 224 -9.67 -12.61 19.91
C ASP A 224 -10.43 -11.63 18.99
N GLU A 225 -11.00 -10.54 19.53
CA GLU A 225 -11.61 -9.47 18.73
C GLU A 225 -10.61 -8.34 18.46
N PHE A 226 -10.37 -8.07 17.19
CA PHE A 226 -9.53 -6.99 16.67
C PHE A 226 -10.44 -5.96 16.02
N ARG A 227 -10.60 -4.81 16.66
CA ARG A 227 -11.48 -3.74 16.21
C ARG A 227 -10.66 -2.51 15.83
N VAL A 228 -10.65 -2.16 14.56
CA VAL A 228 -10.09 -0.88 14.08
C VAL A 228 -11.02 0.24 14.54
N LEU A 229 -10.47 1.25 15.22
CA LEU A 229 -11.18 2.44 15.65
C LEU A 229 -11.08 3.55 14.60
N ALA A 230 -9.87 3.78 14.11
CA ALA A 230 -9.61 4.70 13.00
C ALA A 230 -8.35 4.29 12.24
N THR A 231 -8.28 4.72 10.99
CA THR A 231 -7.11 4.58 10.14
C THR A 231 -6.84 5.87 9.38
N GLY A 232 -5.57 6.18 9.16
CA GLY A 232 -5.11 7.32 8.38
C GLY A 232 -3.82 6.96 7.67
N GLY A 233 -3.41 7.74 6.68
CA GLY A 233 -2.21 7.40 5.94
C GLY A 233 -1.83 8.43 4.88
N ASP A 234 -0.72 8.12 4.23
CA ASP A 234 -0.15 8.85 3.12
C ASP A 234 0.36 7.86 2.08
N THR A 235 -0.30 7.81 0.94
CA THR A 235 0.03 6.88 -0.14
C THR A 235 1.29 7.25 -0.91
N HIS A 236 1.96 8.36 -0.53
CA HIS A 236 3.19 8.86 -1.14
C HIS A 236 4.20 9.34 -0.09
N LEU A 237 4.45 8.49 0.92
CA LEU A 237 5.44 8.72 1.96
C LEU A 237 6.05 7.39 2.40
N GLY A 238 7.35 7.20 2.18
CA GLY A 238 8.03 5.96 2.56
C GLY A 238 9.54 6.01 2.37
N GLY A 239 10.19 4.88 2.53
CA GLY A 239 11.65 4.73 2.43
C GLY A 239 12.25 5.22 1.12
N GLY A 240 11.53 5.07 -0.01
CA GLY A 240 11.96 5.56 -1.31
C GLY A 240 12.00 7.09 -1.39
N ASP A 241 11.14 7.79 -0.66
CA ASP A 241 11.13 9.25 -0.62
C ASP A 241 12.34 9.77 0.17
N PHE A 242 12.72 9.07 1.24
CA PHE A 242 13.98 9.34 1.97
C PHE A 242 15.20 9.16 1.06
N ASP A 243 15.23 8.10 0.27
CA ASP A 243 16.32 7.85 -0.70
C ASP A 243 16.39 8.94 -1.75
N GLN A 244 15.26 9.43 -2.25
CA GLN A 244 15.22 10.50 -3.24
C GLN A 244 15.79 11.83 -2.70
N ARG A 245 15.54 12.16 -1.42
CA ARG A 245 16.15 13.35 -0.78
C ARG A 245 17.67 13.23 -0.70
N VAL A 246 18.17 12.06 -0.33
CA VAL A 246 19.60 11.77 -0.29
C VAL A 246 20.21 11.81 -1.70
N MET A 247 19.54 11.21 -2.70
CA MET A 247 19.96 11.29 -4.10
C MET A 247 20.07 12.74 -4.58
N LYS A 248 19.05 13.55 -4.33
CA LYS A 248 19.04 14.97 -4.70
C LYS A 248 20.23 15.72 -4.07
N TYR A 249 20.46 15.48 -2.78
CA TYR A 249 21.61 16.07 -2.07
C TYR A 249 22.94 15.73 -2.76
N PHE A 250 23.15 14.48 -3.15
CA PHE A 250 24.38 14.06 -3.86
C PHE A 250 24.44 14.59 -5.29
N VAL A 251 23.35 14.61 -6.04
CA VAL A 251 23.30 15.20 -7.39
C VAL A 251 23.71 16.69 -7.34
N ASP A 252 23.18 17.45 -6.38
CA ASP A 252 23.54 18.86 -6.17
C ASP A 252 25.00 19.02 -5.72
N MET A 253 25.50 18.12 -4.88
CA MET A 253 26.92 18.10 -4.47
C MET A 253 27.84 17.79 -5.65
N ILE A 254 27.50 16.80 -6.47
CA ILE A 254 28.28 16.40 -7.65
C ILE A 254 28.39 17.59 -8.61
N LYS A 255 27.27 18.27 -8.87
CA LYS A 255 27.25 19.46 -9.71
C LYS A 255 28.15 20.58 -9.18
N ARG A 256 28.12 20.83 -7.87
CA ARG A 256 28.93 21.88 -7.23
C ARG A 256 30.42 21.53 -7.13
N LYS A 257 30.72 20.33 -6.60
CA LYS A 257 32.09 19.91 -6.27
C LYS A 257 32.87 19.41 -7.49
N TYR A 258 32.23 18.56 -8.29
CA TYR A 258 32.87 17.87 -9.42
C TYR A 258 32.56 18.53 -10.76
N LYS A 259 31.72 19.58 -10.80
CA LYS A 259 31.32 20.31 -12.02
C LYS A 259 30.70 19.41 -13.10
N LYS A 260 30.05 18.32 -12.68
CA LYS A 260 29.35 17.35 -13.55
C LYS A 260 27.87 17.36 -13.26
N ASP A 261 27.05 17.34 -14.31
CA ASP A 261 25.59 17.22 -14.17
C ASP A 261 25.16 15.79 -14.53
N VAL A 262 24.67 15.05 -13.54
CA VAL A 262 24.20 13.66 -13.68
C VAL A 262 22.71 13.52 -13.72
N SER A 263 21.98 14.63 -13.66
CA SER A 263 20.50 14.63 -13.53
C SER A 263 19.77 13.94 -14.70
N LYS A 264 20.45 13.76 -15.85
CA LYS A 264 19.92 13.10 -17.04
C LYS A 264 20.59 11.76 -17.33
N ASP A 265 21.60 11.35 -16.58
CA ASP A 265 22.29 10.06 -16.76
C ASP A 265 21.59 8.96 -15.97
N ARG A 266 20.73 8.20 -16.67
CA ARG A 266 19.93 7.10 -16.06
C ARG A 266 20.83 6.04 -15.40
N LYS A 267 22.01 5.74 -15.94
CA LYS A 267 22.93 4.75 -15.37
C LYS A 267 23.56 5.27 -14.09
N ALA A 268 24.07 6.51 -14.12
CA ALA A 268 24.61 7.16 -12.93
C ALA A 268 23.55 7.28 -11.82
N LEU A 269 22.35 7.75 -12.15
CA LEU A 269 21.23 7.82 -11.19
C LEU A 269 20.85 6.45 -10.65
N GLY A 270 20.85 5.40 -11.45
CA GLY A 270 20.60 4.02 -11.00
C GLY A 270 21.65 3.52 -10.01
N LYS A 271 22.94 3.77 -10.28
CA LYS A 271 24.03 3.46 -9.34
C LYS A 271 23.88 4.24 -8.03
N LEU A 272 23.60 5.56 -8.14
CA LEU A 272 23.44 6.42 -6.98
C LEU A 272 22.23 5.99 -6.12
N ARG A 273 21.10 5.66 -6.73
CA ARG A 273 19.90 5.13 -6.03
C ARG A 273 20.25 3.90 -5.20
N ARG A 274 20.91 2.92 -5.80
CA ARG A 274 21.32 1.69 -5.09
C ARG A 274 22.17 1.99 -3.87
N GLU A 275 23.15 2.86 -4.03
CA GLU A 275 24.06 3.20 -2.94
C GLU A 275 23.41 4.09 -1.87
N CYS A 276 22.45 4.97 -2.23
CA CYS A 276 21.65 5.72 -1.26
C CYS A 276 20.74 4.79 -0.45
N GLU A 277 20.06 3.81 -1.07
CA GLU A 277 19.28 2.80 -0.35
C GLU A 277 20.17 2.00 0.60
N ARG A 278 21.33 1.54 0.13
CA ARG A 278 22.33 0.84 0.98
C ARG A 278 22.75 1.72 2.17
N ALA A 279 23.10 2.96 1.90
CA ALA A 279 23.52 3.92 2.92
C ALA A 279 22.43 4.15 3.98
N LYS A 280 21.17 4.34 3.58
CA LYS A 280 20.02 4.45 4.50
C LYS A 280 19.95 3.23 5.44
N ARG A 281 20.07 2.02 4.91
CA ARG A 281 20.04 0.78 5.72
C ARG A 281 21.19 0.72 6.71
N VAL A 282 22.41 1.04 6.26
CA VAL A 282 23.60 1.05 7.12
C VAL A 282 23.49 2.09 8.23
N LEU A 283 22.93 3.27 7.94
CA LEU A 283 22.71 4.33 8.92
C LEU A 283 21.66 3.96 10.01
N SER A 284 20.91 2.88 9.85
CA SER A 284 20.04 2.35 10.93
C SER A 284 20.87 1.76 12.09
N SER A 285 22.09 1.26 11.81
CA SER A 285 23.00 0.68 12.83
C SER A 285 24.27 1.51 13.08
N GLN A 286 24.74 2.26 12.07
CA GLN A 286 25.95 3.08 12.14
C GLN A 286 25.62 4.57 12.14
N THR A 287 26.52 5.39 12.67
CA THR A 287 26.37 6.87 12.70
C THR A 287 26.85 7.54 11.43
N GLN A 288 27.66 6.85 10.62
CA GLN A 288 28.22 7.35 9.37
C GLN A 288 28.45 6.19 8.41
N VAL A 289 28.32 6.48 7.11
CA VAL A 289 28.63 5.57 6.00
C VAL A 289 29.29 6.35 4.87
N ARG A 290 30.10 5.68 4.04
CA ARG A 290 30.56 6.24 2.77
C ARG A 290 29.67 5.73 1.64
N VAL A 291 29.21 6.64 0.80
CA VAL A 291 28.54 6.36 -0.48
C VAL A 291 29.65 6.27 -1.54
N GLU A 292 29.92 5.06 -1.99
CA GLU A 292 31.04 4.76 -2.89
C GLU A 292 30.52 4.13 -4.17
N ILE A 293 30.92 4.69 -5.31
CA ILE A 293 30.48 4.23 -6.63
C ILE A 293 31.68 4.24 -7.57
N ASP A 294 32.14 3.05 -7.95
CA ASP A 294 33.23 2.88 -8.92
C ASP A 294 32.76 3.24 -10.33
N SER A 295 33.66 3.89 -11.08
CA SER A 295 33.43 4.32 -12.46
C SER A 295 32.07 5.00 -12.63
N PHE A 296 31.80 5.98 -11.75
CA PHE A 296 30.49 6.61 -11.63
C PHE A 296 30.18 7.48 -12.85
N ILE A 297 31.09 8.40 -13.20
CA ILE A 297 30.90 9.34 -14.31
C ILE A 297 32.18 9.42 -15.12
N GLN A 298 32.13 9.02 -16.40
CA GLN A 298 33.30 9.13 -17.30
C GLN A 298 34.59 8.51 -16.72
N GLY A 299 34.45 7.38 -16.00
CA GLY A 299 35.57 6.68 -15.37
C GLY A 299 36.03 7.24 -14.03
N MET A 300 35.40 8.30 -13.53
CA MET A 300 35.69 8.87 -12.22
C MET A 300 34.89 8.14 -11.13
N ASP A 301 35.56 7.80 -10.04
CA ASP A 301 34.95 7.22 -8.86
C ASP A 301 34.29 8.31 -8.00
N PHE A 302 33.23 7.94 -7.31
CA PHE A 302 32.55 8.81 -6.36
C PHE A 302 32.67 8.21 -4.95
N SER A 303 33.11 8.98 -3.98
CA SER A 303 33.22 8.54 -2.59
C SER A 303 33.00 9.73 -1.64
N GLU A 304 31.82 9.80 -1.04
CA GLU A 304 31.45 10.88 -0.12
C GLU A 304 30.83 10.33 1.17
N PRO A 305 31.10 10.95 2.32
CA PRO A 305 30.49 10.54 3.58
C PRO A 305 29.05 11.01 3.69
N LEU A 306 28.21 10.19 4.33
CA LEU A 306 26.88 10.53 4.77
C LEU A 306 26.75 10.15 6.25
N THR A 307 26.43 11.13 7.10
CA THR A 307 26.15 10.87 8.53
C THR A 307 24.67 10.66 8.74
N ARG A 308 24.30 9.91 9.82
CA ARG A 308 22.91 9.74 10.25
C ARG A 308 22.24 11.12 10.51
N ALA A 309 22.92 12.03 11.19
CA ALA A 309 22.41 13.38 11.43
C ALA A 309 22.07 14.12 10.13
N ARG A 310 22.94 14.02 9.10
CA ARG A 310 22.64 14.63 7.79
C ARG A 310 21.47 13.94 7.09
N PHE A 311 21.37 12.62 7.16
CA PHE A 311 20.24 11.88 6.62
C PHE A 311 18.92 12.30 7.28
N GLU A 312 18.92 12.45 8.61
CA GLU A 312 17.74 12.88 9.38
C GLU A 312 17.36 14.33 9.09
N ASP A 313 18.33 15.24 8.94
CA ASP A 313 18.13 16.64 8.57
C ASP A 313 17.49 16.78 7.17
N LEU A 314 18.01 16.03 6.18
CA LEU A 314 17.47 16.01 4.82
C LEU A 314 16.02 15.52 4.73
N ASN A 315 15.56 14.78 5.72
CA ASN A 315 14.25 14.12 5.75
C ASN A 315 13.35 14.60 6.91
N SER A 316 13.73 15.68 7.61
CA SER A 316 13.02 16.13 8.84
C SER A 316 11.53 16.38 8.60
N ASP A 317 11.19 17.05 7.50
CA ASP A 317 9.82 17.35 7.12
C ASP A 317 8.97 16.08 6.83
N LEU A 318 9.60 15.06 6.26
CA LEU A 318 8.93 13.78 6.01
C LEU A 318 8.67 13.01 7.32
N PHE A 319 9.60 13.07 8.26
CA PHE A 319 9.40 12.49 9.59
C PHE A 319 8.30 13.23 10.38
N GLU A 320 8.29 14.56 10.35
CA GLU A 320 7.25 15.36 11.01
C GLU A 320 5.87 15.06 10.44
N ARG A 321 5.75 14.92 9.13
CA ARG A 321 4.50 14.56 8.44
C ARG A 321 3.94 13.22 8.92
N THR A 322 4.79 12.24 9.28
CA THR A 322 4.30 10.99 9.89
C THR A 322 3.61 11.21 11.23
N LEU A 323 4.13 12.11 12.07
CA LEU A 323 3.51 12.45 13.36
C LEU A 323 2.20 13.23 13.22
N GLU A 324 2.05 14.03 12.17
CA GLU A 324 0.78 14.71 11.87
C GLU A 324 -0.31 13.68 11.55
N VAL A 325 0.00 12.66 10.75
CA VAL A 325 -0.93 11.55 10.48
C VAL A 325 -1.27 10.77 11.74
N VAL A 326 -0.27 10.46 12.59
CA VAL A 326 -0.50 9.81 13.89
C VAL A 326 -1.50 10.61 14.72
N LYS A 327 -1.27 11.92 14.86
CA LYS A 327 -2.13 12.82 15.64
C LYS A 327 -3.56 12.84 15.09
N SER A 328 -3.74 13.05 13.79
CA SER A 328 -5.04 13.07 13.14
C SER A 328 -5.79 11.73 13.30
N THR A 329 -5.09 10.59 13.19
CA THR A 329 -5.70 9.27 13.34
C THR A 329 -6.15 9.02 14.77
N MET A 330 -5.40 9.47 15.77
CA MET A 330 -5.78 9.38 17.18
C MET A 330 -7.00 10.26 17.50
N GLU A 331 -7.04 11.47 16.94
CA GLU A 331 -8.22 12.35 17.04
C GLU A 331 -9.47 11.69 16.44
N ASP A 332 -9.34 11.09 15.25
CA ASP A 332 -10.43 10.33 14.60
C ASP A 332 -10.88 9.12 15.43
N ALA A 333 -9.94 8.43 16.09
CA ALA A 333 -10.23 7.30 16.98
C ALA A 333 -10.85 7.74 18.32
N ASN A 334 -10.79 9.02 18.66
CA ASN A 334 -11.12 9.57 19.97
C ASN A 334 -10.39 8.85 21.11
N VAL A 335 -9.07 8.68 20.93
CA VAL A 335 -8.17 8.01 21.88
C VAL A 335 -7.01 8.94 22.22
N GLU A 336 -6.76 9.14 23.51
CA GLU A 336 -5.66 9.96 24.00
C GLU A 336 -4.35 9.18 24.05
N LYS A 337 -3.20 9.89 24.07
CA LYS A 337 -1.86 9.28 24.05
C LYS A 337 -1.63 8.31 25.21
N ASP A 338 -2.16 8.62 26.37
CA ASP A 338 -2.01 7.80 27.58
C ASP A 338 -2.87 6.53 27.53
N GLU A 339 -3.91 6.52 26.69
CA GLU A 339 -4.79 5.38 26.47
C GLU A 339 -4.23 4.37 25.45
N ILE A 340 -3.17 4.71 24.74
CA ILE A 340 -2.44 3.75 23.90
C ILE A 340 -1.58 2.87 24.79
N ASP A 341 -1.90 1.60 24.89
CA ASP A 341 -1.13 0.63 25.68
C ASP A 341 0.18 0.26 24.98
N GLU A 342 0.15 0.08 23.68
CA GLU A 342 1.29 -0.42 22.90
C GLU A 342 1.40 0.24 21.52
N ILE A 343 2.64 0.41 21.06
CA ILE A 343 2.96 0.92 19.71
C ILE A 343 3.63 -0.21 18.94
N VAL A 344 3.03 -0.62 17.83
CA VAL A 344 3.51 -1.71 16.96
C VAL A 344 4.12 -1.12 15.70
N LEU A 345 5.37 -1.46 15.43
CA LEU A 345 6.09 -1.01 14.24
C LEU A 345 6.01 -2.05 13.12
N VAL A 346 5.58 -1.61 11.95
CA VAL A 346 5.45 -2.40 10.73
C VAL A 346 6.16 -1.67 9.59
N GLY A 347 6.64 -2.41 8.60
CA GLY A 347 7.38 -1.87 7.46
C GLY A 347 8.86 -1.62 7.75
N GLY A 348 9.71 -1.92 6.76
CA GLY A 348 11.17 -1.89 6.90
C GLY A 348 11.77 -0.53 7.24
N SER A 349 11.10 0.56 6.88
CA SER A 349 11.55 1.93 7.16
C SER A 349 11.38 2.32 8.64
N THR A 350 10.62 1.57 9.44
CA THR A 350 10.54 1.76 10.91
C THR A 350 11.84 1.41 11.64
N ARG A 351 12.77 0.72 10.96
CA ARG A 351 14.12 0.43 11.49
C ARG A 351 15.01 1.68 11.60
N ILE A 352 14.61 2.79 10.98
CA ILE A 352 15.33 4.07 11.08
C ILE A 352 15.22 4.57 12.53
N PRO A 353 16.36 4.81 13.25
CA PRO A 353 16.34 5.17 14.67
C PRO A 353 15.50 6.39 15.00
N LYS A 354 15.43 7.36 14.09
CA LYS A 354 14.63 8.57 14.23
C LYS A 354 13.14 8.28 14.44
N VAL A 355 12.60 7.24 13.81
CA VAL A 355 11.20 6.83 13.99
C VAL A 355 10.92 6.44 15.45
N THR A 356 11.76 5.56 16.01
CA THR A 356 11.62 5.15 17.42
C THR A 356 11.79 6.34 18.38
N GLU A 357 12.78 7.20 18.15
CA GLU A 357 13.03 8.41 18.95
C GLU A 357 11.80 9.33 18.96
N MET A 358 11.24 9.61 17.80
CA MET A 358 10.08 10.50 17.64
C MET A 358 8.84 9.94 18.33
N LEU A 359 8.53 8.67 18.11
CA LEU A 359 7.38 8.00 18.73
C LEU A 359 7.54 7.96 20.25
N LYS A 360 8.71 7.60 20.76
CA LYS A 360 8.99 7.64 22.20
C LYS A 360 8.75 9.03 22.78
N LYS A 361 9.21 10.08 22.12
CA LYS A 361 8.96 11.47 22.56
C LYS A 361 7.49 11.83 22.49
N ALA A 362 6.77 11.43 21.42
CA ALA A 362 5.36 11.75 21.22
C ALA A 362 4.45 11.04 22.25
N PHE A 363 4.83 9.85 22.74
CA PHE A 363 4.07 9.00 23.65
C PHE A 363 4.71 8.92 25.05
N ASN A 364 5.15 10.03 25.60
CA ASN A 364 5.60 10.20 26.99
C ASN A 364 6.66 9.17 27.43
N GLY A 365 7.57 8.81 26.53
CA GLY A 365 8.65 7.85 26.80
C GLY A 365 8.29 6.38 26.54
N LYS A 366 7.09 6.08 26.04
CA LYS A 366 6.68 4.70 25.71
C LYS A 366 7.54 4.14 24.58
N GLU A 367 8.16 2.98 24.82
CA GLU A 367 8.95 2.29 23.80
C GLU A 367 8.05 1.51 22.83
N PRO A 368 8.28 1.59 21.52
CA PRO A 368 7.60 0.70 20.59
C PRO A 368 7.93 -0.77 20.83
N SER A 369 6.94 -1.63 20.64
CA SER A 369 7.06 -3.07 20.84
C SER A 369 8.00 -3.72 19.82
N LYS A 370 8.83 -4.67 20.28
CA LYS A 370 9.83 -5.38 19.47
C LYS A 370 9.44 -6.84 19.18
N GLY A 371 8.20 -7.22 19.45
CA GLY A 371 7.74 -8.61 19.43
C GLY A 371 7.55 -9.24 18.05
N ILE A 372 7.69 -8.49 16.97
CA ILE A 372 7.46 -8.97 15.60
C ILE A 372 8.49 -8.40 14.62
N ASN A 373 8.83 -9.16 13.58
CA ASN A 373 9.66 -8.65 12.51
C ASN A 373 8.83 -7.70 11.61
N PRO A 374 9.17 -6.41 11.55
CA PRO A 374 8.37 -5.43 10.82
C PRO A 374 8.29 -5.68 9.31
N ASP A 375 9.24 -6.42 8.72
CA ASP A 375 9.23 -6.76 7.29
C ASP A 375 8.33 -7.97 6.97
N GLU A 376 7.87 -8.72 7.98
CA GLU A 376 7.16 -9.99 7.84
C GLU A 376 5.75 -9.95 8.44
N ALA A 377 5.50 -8.99 9.32
CA ALA A 377 4.26 -8.87 10.10
C ALA A 377 3.00 -8.87 9.21
N VAL A 378 3.06 -8.16 8.09
CA VAL A 378 1.94 -7.98 7.17
C VAL A 378 1.58 -9.31 6.48
N ALA A 379 2.57 -10.01 5.93
CA ALA A 379 2.35 -11.32 5.31
C ALA A 379 1.87 -12.36 6.32
N TYR A 380 2.41 -12.31 7.55
CA TYR A 380 1.95 -13.16 8.66
C TYR A 380 0.45 -12.97 8.92
N GLY A 381 0.01 -11.73 9.12
CA GLY A 381 -1.41 -11.42 9.38
C GLY A 381 -2.32 -11.76 8.20
N ALA A 382 -1.84 -11.58 6.97
CA ALA A 382 -2.55 -11.99 5.77
C ALA A 382 -2.75 -13.52 5.72
N ALA A 383 -1.75 -14.31 6.11
CA ALA A 383 -1.85 -15.76 6.19
C ALA A 383 -2.83 -16.22 7.30
N VAL A 384 -2.84 -15.55 8.45
CA VAL A 384 -3.86 -15.75 9.49
C VAL A 384 -5.26 -15.54 8.93
N GLN A 385 -5.47 -14.42 8.22
CA GLN A 385 -6.75 -14.13 7.58
C GLN A 385 -7.13 -15.19 6.56
N GLY A 386 -6.16 -15.72 5.80
CA GLY A 386 -6.34 -16.85 4.88
C GLY A 386 -6.83 -18.10 5.59
N ALA A 387 -6.22 -18.43 6.72
CA ALA A 387 -6.60 -19.57 7.55
C ALA A 387 -8.04 -19.47 8.09
N MET A 388 -8.46 -18.26 8.49
CA MET A 388 -9.84 -18.02 8.93
C MET A 388 -10.87 -18.26 7.83
N LEU A 389 -10.49 -18.15 6.56
CA LEU A 389 -11.34 -18.38 5.37
C LEU A 389 -11.29 -19.82 4.86
N SER A 390 -10.30 -20.61 5.27
CA SER A 390 -10.11 -22.01 4.86
C SER A 390 -10.88 -22.97 5.75
N SER A 391 -11.51 -24.01 5.14
CA SER A 391 -12.12 -25.12 5.88
C SER A 391 -11.08 -26.12 6.42
N ASP A 392 -9.92 -26.21 5.77
CA ASP A 392 -8.88 -27.19 6.09
C ASP A 392 -8.14 -26.85 7.39
N GLN A 393 -8.33 -25.62 7.89
CA GLN A 393 -7.76 -25.11 9.13
C GLN A 393 -8.82 -24.81 10.20
N GLU A 394 -9.94 -25.56 10.14
CA GLU A 394 -11.02 -25.45 11.10
C GLU A 394 -10.54 -25.75 12.53
N GLY A 395 -10.79 -24.81 13.43
CA GLY A 395 -10.37 -24.89 14.84
C GLY A 395 -9.13 -24.09 15.21
N GLU A 396 -8.21 -23.83 14.30
CA GLU A 396 -6.93 -23.19 14.62
C GLU A 396 -7.07 -21.69 15.00
N PHE A 397 -7.95 -20.97 14.26
CA PHE A 397 -8.21 -19.54 14.48
C PHE A 397 -9.70 -19.27 14.77
N VAL A 398 -10.40 -20.27 15.35
CA VAL A 398 -11.80 -20.12 15.75
C VAL A 398 -11.91 -19.05 16.84
N GLY A 399 -12.88 -18.16 16.67
CA GLY A 399 -13.12 -17.05 17.60
C GLY A 399 -12.41 -15.74 17.25
N VAL A 400 -11.39 -15.76 16.37
CA VAL A 400 -10.76 -14.51 15.93
C VAL A 400 -11.74 -13.73 15.06
N VAL A 401 -12.02 -12.49 15.47
CA VAL A 401 -12.93 -11.58 14.79
C VAL A 401 -12.18 -10.32 14.43
N LEU A 402 -12.23 -9.96 13.14
CA LEU A 402 -11.69 -8.71 12.64
C LEU A 402 -12.83 -7.76 12.26
N VAL A 403 -12.83 -6.59 12.86
CA VAL A 403 -13.77 -5.50 12.58
C VAL A 403 -12.97 -4.34 12.02
N ASP A 404 -13.11 -4.06 10.73
CA ASP A 404 -12.39 -3.00 10.04
C ASP A 404 -13.29 -1.79 9.75
N VAL A 405 -12.71 -0.70 9.23
CA VAL A 405 -13.41 0.56 8.94
C VAL A 405 -13.12 1.04 7.51
N THR A 406 -14.00 1.92 7.00
CA THR A 406 -13.77 2.59 5.72
C THR A 406 -12.59 3.58 5.84
N PRO A 407 -11.61 3.59 4.93
CA PRO A 407 -10.51 4.55 5.00
C PRO A 407 -10.91 5.98 4.60
N LEU A 408 -11.86 6.10 3.70
CA LEU A 408 -12.33 7.36 3.12
C LEU A 408 -13.85 7.44 3.13
N SER A 409 -14.36 8.67 3.17
CA SER A 409 -15.80 8.95 3.08
C SER A 409 -16.35 8.61 1.70
N LEU A 410 -17.56 8.05 1.66
CA LEU A 410 -18.32 7.77 0.44
C LEU A 410 -19.52 8.70 0.38
N GLY A 411 -19.79 9.25 -0.80
CA GLY A 411 -20.89 10.17 -0.99
C GLY A 411 -21.33 10.29 -2.43
N VAL A 412 -22.28 11.20 -2.65
CA VAL A 412 -22.82 11.49 -3.98
C VAL A 412 -22.68 12.97 -4.28
N GLN A 413 -22.66 13.31 -5.56
CA GLN A 413 -22.63 14.70 -6.00
C GLN A 413 -23.97 15.37 -5.73
N ALA A 414 -23.92 16.47 -5.01
CA ALA A 414 -25.04 17.39 -4.82
C ALA A 414 -24.95 18.58 -5.79
N LEU A 415 -25.98 19.44 -5.77
CA LEU A 415 -26.04 20.65 -6.59
C LEU A 415 -24.80 21.52 -6.38
N GLY A 416 -24.24 22.05 -7.46
CA GLY A 416 -23.01 22.85 -7.42
C GLY A 416 -21.71 22.04 -7.31
N GLY A 417 -21.77 20.72 -7.52
CA GLY A 417 -20.57 19.86 -7.46
C GLY A 417 -20.11 19.57 -6.03
N LEU A 418 -20.97 19.76 -5.04
CA LEU A 418 -20.64 19.52 -3.63
C LEU A 418 -20.66 18.02 -3.30
N MET A 419 -19.70 17.58 -2.46
CA MET A 419 -19.66 16.23 -1.92
C MET A 419 -20.68 16.08 -0.79
N SER A 420 -21.76 15.32 -1.03
CA SER A 420 -22.73 14.94 -0.01
C SER A 420 -22.36 13.59 0.58
N VAL A 421 -21.73 13.61 1.75
CA VAL A 421 -21.22 12.39 2.42
C VAL A 421 -22.41 11.56 2.90
N VAL A 422 -22.46 10.29 2.46
CA VAL A 422 -23.43 9.27 2.90
C VAL A 422 -22.82 8.38 3.97
N MET A 423 -21.61 7.88 3.74
CA MET A 423 -20.86 7.04 4.69
C MET A 423 -19.55 7.75 5.06
N PRO A 424 -19.41 8.28 6.27
CA PRO A 424 -18.17 8.92 6.72
C PRO A 424 -17.01 7.93 6.79
N ARG A 425 -15.76 8.42 6.64
CA ARG A 425 -14.56 7.65 6.95
C ARG A 425 -14.61 7.08 8.37
N ASN A 426 -13.87 6.05 8.63
CA ASN A 426 -13.84 5.31 9.90
C ASN A 426 -15.19 4.71 10.31
N THR A 427 -16.11 4.51 9.34
CA THR A 427 -17.32 3.74 9.57
C THR A 427 -17.00 2.26 9.58
N VAL A 428 -17.41 1.56 10.65
CA VAL A 428 -17.24 0.09 10.80
C VAL A 428 -17.90 -0.64 9.64
N ILE A 429 -17.21 -1.60 9.06
CA ILE A 429 -17.68 -2.45 7.95
C ILE A 429 -17.78 -3.92 8.38
N PRO A 430 -18.71 -4.72 7.83
CA PRO A 430 -19.69 -4.36 6.78
C PRO A 430 -20.82 -3.46 7.30
N ARG A 431 -21.21 -2.48 6.53
CA ARG A 431 -22.26 -1.53 6.92
C ARG A 431 -23.16 -1.15 5.74
N LYS A 432 -24.45 -1.04 6.02
CA LYS A 432 -25.41 -0.34 5.16
C LYS A 432 -25.80 0.96 5.82
N ILE A 433 -25.61 2.08 5.14
CA ILE A 433 -26.08 3.40 5.59
C ILE A 433 -27.08 3.92 4.58
N THR A 434 -28.17 4.40 5.11
CA THR A 434 -29.19 5.14 4.36
C THR A 434 -29.12 6.58 4.81
N ARG A 435 -28.78 7.50 3.92
CA ARG A 435 -28.68 8.91 4.25
C ARG A 435 -29.31 9.77 3.16
N GLY A 436 -29.79 10.90 3.59
CA GLY A 436 -30.22 11.98 2.71
C GLY A 436 -31.70 11.88 2.31
N ARG A 437 -32.25 13.04 2.07
CA ARG A 437 -33.50 13.24 1.35
C ARG A 437 -33.11 14.02 0.10
N TYR A 438 -32.73 13.28 -0.95
CA TYR A 438 -32.45 13.88 -2.26
C TYR A 438 -33.76 14.13 -2.97
N THR A 439 -33.82 15.17 -3.76
CA THR A 439 -35.04 15.57 -4.45
C THR A 439 -34.75 15.99 -5.88
N THR A 440 -35.77 15.99 -6.75
CA THR A 440 -35.68 16.54 -8.09
C THR A 440 -35.35 18.03 -8.04
N PHE A 441 -34.50 18.51 -8.92
CA PHE A 441 -34.08 19.92 -9.01
C PHE A 441 -34.84 20.71 -10.08
N ALA A 442 -35.54 20.00 -11.00
CA ALA A 442 -36.35 20.58 -12.07
C ALA A 442 -37.81 20.09 -11.99
N ASP A 443 -38.73 20.92 -12.51
CA ASP A 443 -40.11 20.53 -12.66
C ASP A 443 -40.26 19.42 -13.71
N GLN A 444 -41.18 18.47 -13.46
CA GLN A 444 -41.46 17.34 -14.36
C GLN A 444 -40.25 16.43 -14.64
N GLN A 445 -39.27 16.41 -13.76
CA GLN A 445 -38.07 15.57 -13.89
C GLN A 445 -38.42 14.10 -13.71
N THR A 446 -38.10 13.28 -14.74
CA THR A 446 -38.43 11.83 -14.79
C THR A 446 -37.23 10.93 -14.51
N SER A 447 -36.03 11.50 -14.38
CA SER A 447 -34.82 10.75 -14.05
C SER A 447 -33.81 11.60 -13.28
N MET A 448 -32.92 10.94 -12.51
CA MET A 448 -31.80 11.57 -11.82
C MET A 448 -30.50 10.84 -12.17
N PHE A 449 -29.49 11.59 -12.57
CA PHE A 449 -28.14 11.07 -12.77
C PHE A 449 -27.36 11.17 -11.45
N ILE A 450 -26.98 10.03 -10.88
CA ILE A 450 -26.32 9.94 -9.58
C ILE A 450 -24.88 9.52 -9.80
N GLN A 451 -23.97 10.33 -9.32
CA GLN A 451 -22.53 10.08 -9.37
C GLN A 451 -22.01 9.83 -7.95
N VAL A 452 -21.25 8.76 -7.79
CA VAL A 452 -20.70 8.30 -6.50
C VAL A 452 -19.22 8.64 -6.44
N PHE A 453 -18.81 9.18 -5.29
CA PHE A 453 -17.45 9.65 -5.06
C PHE A 453 -16.89 9.12 -3.73
N GLN A 454 -15.56 9.03 -3.67
CA GLN A 454 -14.80 8.71 -2.47
C GLN A 454 -13.78 9.81 -2.20
N GLY A 455 -13.70 10.31 -0.98
CA GLY A 455 -12.72 11.31 -0.57
C GLY A 455 -13.25 12.27 0.49
N GLU A 456 -12.35 13.15 0.95
CA GLU A 456 -12.58 14.09 2.06
C GLU A 456 -12.72 15.55 1.60
N ARG A 457 -12.67 15.82 0.29
CA ARG A 457 -12.75 17.18 -0.23
C ARG A 457 -14.19 17.64 -0.36
N PRO A 458 -14.47 18.97 -0.14
CA PRO A 458 -15.83 19.50 -0.23
C PRO A 458 -16.43 19.45 -1.64
N LEU A 459 -15.58 19.50 -2.68
CA LEU A 459 -15.99 19.42 -4.08
C LEU A 459 -15.71 18.03 -4.65
N THR A 460 -16.68 17.49 -5.38
CA THR A 460 -16.56 16.16 -6.01
C THR A 460 -15.48 16.10 -7.09
N MET A 461 -15.16 17.23 -7.74
CA MET A 461 -14.06 17.30 -8.70
C MET A 461 -12.69 17.01 -8.09
N ASP A 462 -12.53 17.22 -6.77
CA ASP A 462 -11.31 16.94 -6.00
C ASP A 462 -11.37 15.58 -5.29
N CYS A 463 -12.45 14.80 -5.54
CA CYS A 463 -12.66 13.45 -5.01
C CYS A 463 -12.55 12.40 -6.12
N ILE A 464 -12.43 11.14 -5.74
CA ILE A 464 -12.32 10.03 -6.66
C ILE A 464 -13.71 9.62 -7.12
N HIS A 465 -13.98 9.69 -8.43
CA HIS A 465 -15.21 9.20 -9.02
C HIS A 465 -15.20 7.66 -9.08
N LEU A 466 -16.13 7.01 -8.40
CA LEU A 466 -16.25 5.55 -8.35
C LEU A 466 -17.17 4.99 -9.43
N GLY A 467 -18.17 5.75 -9.83
CA GLY A 467 -19.12 5.35 -10.85
C GLY A 467 -20.39 6.20 -10.84
N SER A 468 -21.28 5.91 -11.78
CA SER A 468 -22.54 6.63 -11.91
C SER A 468 -23.67 5.71 -12.38
N PHE A 469 -24.87 6.07 -12.04
CA PHE A 469 -26.09 5.38 -12.50
C PHE A 469 -27.25 6.35 -12.64
N VAL A 470 -28.25 5.93 -13.43
CA VAL A 470 -29.49 6.71 -13.62
C VAL A 470 -30.60 6.08 -12.78
N LEU A 471 -31.24 6.88 -11.94
CA LEU A 471 -32.53 6.56 -11.35
C LEU A 471 -33.61 7.07 -12.32
N GLY A 472 -34.31 6.14 -12.97
CA GLY A 472 -35.41 6.42 -13.88
C GLY A 472 -36.79 6.27 -13.22
N ASP A 473 -37.83 6.36 -14.05
CA ASP A 473 -39.25 6.12 -13.70
C ASP A 473 -39.76 7.03 -12.53
N ILE A 474 -39.19 8.22 -12.42
CA ILE A 474 -39.69 9.24 -11.50
C ILE A 474 -40.99 9.80 -12.04
N ALA A 475 -42.06 9.73 -11.26
CA ALA A 475 -43.35 10.32 -11.67
C ALA A 475 -43.19 11.84 -11.86
N PRO A 476 -43.69 12.41 -12.97
CA PRO A 476 -43.61 13.84 -13.22
C PRO A 476 -44.32 14.65 -12.12
N ALA A 477 -43.59 15.59 -11.51
CA ALA A 477 -44.11 16.48 -10.47
C ALA A 477 -43.30 17.79 -10.44
N PRO A 478 -43.80 18.84 -9.72
CA PRO A 478 -42.97 19.99 -9.43
C PRO A 478 -41.67 19.61 -8.72
N ARG A 479 -40.62 20.40 -8.91
CA ARG A 479 -39.32 20.20 -8.23
C ARG A 479 -39.53 20.17 -6.69
N TYR A 480 -38.63 19.42 -5.99
CA TYR A 480 -38.64 19.26 -4.54
C TYR A 480 -39.80 18.47 -3.92
N VAL A 481 -40.73 17.93 -4.71
CA VAL A 481 -41.86 17.14 -4.22
C VAL A 481 -41.44 15.75 -3.79
N TYR A 482 -40.73 15.03 -4.67
CA TYR A 482 -40.28 13.69 -4.32
C TYR A 482 -38.98 13.71 -3.52
N LYS A 483 -38.89 12.80 -2.55
CA LYS A 483 -37.73 12.60 -1.68
C LYS A 483 -37.20 11.19 -1.88
N TYR A 484 -35.96 11.10 -2.34
CA TYR A 484 -35.27 9.85 -2.55
C TYR A 484 -34.20 9.66 -1.49
N MET A 485 -33.96 8.40 -1.09
CA MET A 485 -32.90 8.04 -0.14
C MET A 485 -31.80 7.29 -0.88
N SER A 486 -30.56 7.75 -0.77
CA SER A 486 -29.39 7.01 -1.23
C SER A 486 -28.96 6.00 -0.18
N HIS A 487 -28.75 4.77 -0.61
CA HIS A 487 -28.20 3.69 0.19
C HIS A 487 -26.77 3.42 -0.28
N VAL A 488 -25.85 3.44 0.64
CA VAL A 488 -24.48 2.96 0.42
C VAL A 488 -24.26 1.73 1.29
N ILE A 489 -23.87 0.64 0.66
CA ILE A 489 -23.55 -0.62 1.31
C ILE A 489 -22.10 -0.92 1.01
N LEU A 490 -21.29 -1.12 2.05
CA LEU A 490 -19.93 -1.57 1.93
C LEU A 490 -19.78 -2.92 2.64
N ILE A 491 -19.47 -3.94 1.86
CA ILE A 491 -19.27 -5.32 2.32
C ILE A 491 -18.03 -5.88 1.61
N ASN A 492 -17.02 -6.29 2.36
CA ASN A 492 -15.82 -6.96 1.83
C ASN A 492 -15.22 -6.24 0.61
N ASP A 493 -14.94 -4.95 0.74
CA ASP A 493 -14.39 -4.08 -0.31
C ASP A 493 -15.28 -3.91 -1.56
N VAL A 494 -16.54 -4.29 -1.48
CA VAL A 494 -17.52 -4.06 -2.54
C VAL A 494 -18.46 -2.94 -2.15
N ILE A 495 -18.41 -1.84 -2.91
CA ILE A 495 -19.34 -0.71 -2.76
C ILE A 495 -20.56 -0.96 -3.63
N LYS A 496 -21.74 -0.96 -3.01
CA LYS A 496 -23.02 -1.00 -3.71
C LYS A 496 -23.80 0.24 -3.37
N CYS A 497 -24.20 0.98 -4.38
CA CYS A 497 -25.08 2.16 -4.25
C CYS A 497 -26.42 1.88 -4.89
N SER A 498 -27.50 2.30 -4.23
CA SER A 498 -28.86 2.26 -4.74
C SER A 498 -29.68 3.41 -4.18
N THR A 499 -30.79 3.70 -4.82
CA THR A 499 -31.77 4.71 -4.37
C THR A 499 -33.14 4.08 -4.31
N THR A 500 -33.96 4.49 -3.35
CA THR A 500 -35.37 4.12 -3.19
C THR A 500 -36.22 5.33 -2.91
#